data_daf3166a34e3c166f68b7b83623adc95
#
_entry.id   daf3166a34e3c166f68b7b83623adc95
#
_cell.length_a   1.000
_cell.length_b   1.000
_cell.length_c   1.000
_cell.angle_alpha   90.00
_cell.angle_beta   90.00
_cell.angle_gamma   90.00
#
_symmetry.space_group_name_H-M   'P 1'
#
loop_
_entity.id
_entity.type
_entity.pdbx_description
1 polymer ?
#
loop_
_entity_poly.entity_id
_entity_poly.type
_entity_poly.pdbx_seq_one_letter_code
_entity_poly.pdbx_strand_id
1 'polypeptide(L)'
;MAKRNYVADIENALIEGKKSTELLNMILGFLDFKPVEIRIYNILLKSPLTIKQIEKQLNLSERTIRKYIKRLDQEGFIIKKVEQSKRLKYIYMSTSPQEVWKKVQGIIQRILSEITKVLET
;
A
#
# COMPACT_ATOMS: atom_id res chain seq x y z
N MET A 1 -7.85 -11.01 -22.97
CA MET A 1 -7.99 -10.74 -21.52
C MET A 1 -9.01 -9.64 -21.30
N ALA A 2 -9.98 -9.89 -20.45
CA ALA A 2 -10.92 -8.85 -20.08
C ALA A 2 -10.20 -7.79 -19.22
N LYS A 3 -10.37 -6.52 -19.55
CA LYS A 3 -9.86 -5.43 -18.74
C LYS A 3 -10.64 -5.37 -17.45
N ARG A 4 -9.93 -5.23 -16.35
CA ARG A 4 -10.55 -5.04 -15.05
C ARG A 4 -11.20 -3.66 -14.97
N ASN A 5 -12.46 -3.61 -14.62
CA ASN A 5 -13.17 -2.35 -14.41
C ASN A 5 -13.11 -1.98 -12.92
N TYR A 6 -12.08 -1.25 -12.54
CA TYR A 6 -11.86 -0.86 -11.15
C TYR A 6 -13.00 0.00 -10.60
N VAL A 7 -13.57 0.88 -11.41
CA VAL A 7 -14.65 1.76 -10.94
C VAL A 7 -15.89 0.95 -10.58
N ALA A 8 -16.31 0.05 -11.46
CA ALA A 8 -17.45 -0.82 -11.19
C ALA A 8 -17.19 -1.74 -10.00
N ASP A 9 -15.97 -2.29 -9.90
CA ASP A 9 -15.59 -3.16 -8.79
C ASP A 9 -15.68 -2.41 -7.45
N ILE A 10 -15.20 -1.18 -7.40
CA ILE A 10 -15.25 -0.34 -6.20
C ILE A 10 -16.69 0.02 -5.83
N GLU A 11 -17.50 0.42 -6.81
CA GLU A 11 -18.91 0.72 -6.58
C GLU A 11 -19.66 -0.49 -6.03
N ASN A 12 -19.43 -1.66 -6.61
CA ASN A 12 -20.03 -2.90 -6.13
C ASN A 12 -19.58 -3.24 -4.71
N ALA A 13 -18.30 -3.05 -4.42
CA ALA A 13 -17.76 -3.29 -3.08
C ALA A 13 -18.42 -2.38 -2.03
N LEU A 14 -18.66 -1.11 -2.39
CA LEU A 14 -19.36 -0.18 -1.50
C LEU A 14 -20.79 -0.62 -1.25
N ILE A 15 -21.51 -1.05 -2.29
CA ILE A 15 -22.88 -1.55 -2.18
C ILE A 15 -22.94 -2.79 -1.30
N GLU A 16 -21.98 -3.70 -1.46
CA GLU A 16 -21.90 -4.95 -0.69
C GLU A 16 -21.45 -4.75 0.75
N GLY A 17 -20.99 -3.56 1.11
CA GLY A 17 -20.51 -3.25 2.45
C GLY A 17 -19.19 -3.93 2.79
N LYS A 18 -18.26 -4.00 1.85
CA LYS A 18 -16.93 -4.60 2.07
C LYS A 18 -16.18 -3.90 3.19
N LYS A 19 -15.30 -4.65 3.85
CA LYS A 19 -14.45 -4.11 4.91
C LYS A 19 -13.51 -3.01 4.39
N SER A 20 -13.14 -2.09 5.27
CA SER A 20 -12.26 -0.97 4.93
C SER A 20 -10.92 -1.44 4.32
N THR A 21 -10.36 -2.53 4.82
CA THR A 21 -9.11 -3.07 4.27
C THR A 21 -9.28 -3.59 2.85
N GLU A 22 -10.41 -4.21 2.53
CA GLU A 22 -10.69 -4.68 1.18
C GLU A 22 -10.87 -3.52 0.21
N LEU A 23 -11.59 -2.48 0.65
CA LEU A 23 -11.75 -1.26 -0.15
C LEU A 23 -10.40 -0.60 -0.40
N LEU A 24 -9.56 -0.50 0.62
CA LEU A 24 -8.24 0.07 0.46
C LEU A 24 -7.38 -0.74 -0.53
N ASN A 25 -7.44 -2.07 -0.45
CA ASN A 25 -6.72 -2.93 -1.40
C ASN A 25 -7.14 -2.65 -2.84
N MET A 26 -8.42 -2.45 -3.08
CA MET A 26 -8.95 -2.12 -4.40
C MET A 26 -8.44 -0.76 -4.88
N ILE A 27 -8.43 0.22 -4.00
CA ILE A 27 -7.91 1.56 -4.32
C ILE A 27 -6.42 1.50 -4.65
N LEU A 28 -5.63 0.78 -3.87
CA LEU A 28 -4.21 0.63 -4.12
C LEU A 28 -3.94 -0.07 -5.45
N GLY A 29 -4.75 -1.09 -5.79
CA GLY A 29 -4.68 -1.74 -7.08
C GLY A 29 -5.00 -0.78 -8.23
N PHE A 30 -6.00 0.07 -8.04
CA PHE A 30 -6.35 1.11 -9.01
C PHE A 30 -5.18 2.09 -9.24
N LEU A 31 -4.42 2.40 -8.19
CA LEU A 31 -3.25 3.27 -8.26
C LEU A 31 -1.98 2.53 -8.72
N ASP A 32 -2.14 1.34 -9.24
CA ASP A 32 -1.07 0.52 -9.81
C ASP A 32 -0.03 0.02 -8.79
N PHE A 33 -0.44 -0.15 -7.56
CA PHE A 33 0.39 -0.90 -6.62
C PHE A 33 0.32 -2.38 -6.97
N LYS A 34 1.46 -3.03 -6.94
CA LYS A 34 1.53 -4.44 -7.32
C LYS A 34 0.90 -5.32 -6.25
N PRO A 35 0.33 -6.48 -6.63
CA PRO A 35 -0.27 -7.38 -5.64
C PRO A 35 0.66 -7.72 -4.48
N VAL A 36 1.97 -7.88 -4.76
CA VAL A 36 2.95 -8.17 -3.71
C VAL A 36 3.10 -6.98 -2.75
N GLU A 37 3.10 -5.76 -3.28
CA GLU A 37 3.16 -4.55 -2.44
C GLU A 37 1.96 -4.46 -1.51
N ILE A 38 0.78 -4.71 -2.03
CA ILE A 38 -0.46 -4.70 -1.25
C ILE A 38 -0.40 -5.81 -0.17
N ARG A 39 0.11 -6.97 -0.53
CA ARG A 39 0.27 -8.09 0.40
C ARG A 39 1.26 -7.76 1.51
N ILE A 40 2.39 -7.13 1.18
CA ILE A 40 3.37 -6.68 2.18
C ILE A 40 2.71 -5.67 3.13
N TYR A 41 2.00 -4.69 2.59
CA TYR A 41 1.28 -3.72 3.41
C TYR A 41 0.33 -4.42 4.39
N ASN A 42 -0.44 -5.39 3.92
CA ASN A 42 -1.42 -6.09 4.76
C ASN A 42 -0.79 -6.96 5.86
N ILE A 43 0.31 -7.64 5.57
CA ILE A 43 0.98 -8.44 6.61
C ILE A 43 1.62 -7.54 7.67
N LEU A 44 2.17 -6.39 7.27
CA LEU A 44 2.75 -5.42 8.19
C LEU A 44 1.69 -4.66 8.99
N LEU A 45 0.46 -4.66 8.50
CA LEU A 45 -0.65 -4.08 9.25
C LEU A 45 -1.03 -4.96 10.44
N LYS A 46 -0.83 -6.28 10.32
CA LYS A 46 -1.13 -7.25 11.37
C LYS A 46 -0.08 -7.25 12.48
N SER A 47 1.20 -7.16 12.10
CA SER A 47 2.29 -7.13 13.07
C SER A 47 3.56 -6.58 12.45
N PRO A 48 4.41 -5.91 13.25
CA PRO A 48 5.72 -5.47 12.77
C PRO A 48 6.60 -6.67 12.45
N LEU A 49 7.36 -6.59 11.37
CA LEU A 49 8.21 -7.68 10.90
C LEU A 49 9.56 -7.15 10.42
N THR A 50 10.58 -7.99 10.53
CA THR A 50 11.88 -7.77 9.89
C THR A 50 11.82 -8.22 8.43
N ILE A 51 12.79 -7.81 7.63
CA ILE A 51 12.91 -8.26 6.24
C ILE A 51 12.95 -9.79 6.17
N LYS A 52 13.71 -10.44 7.05
CA LYS A 52 13.83 -11.91 7.05
C LYS A 52 12.48 -12.58 7.33
N GLN A 53 11.69 -12.02 8.23
CA GLN A 53 10.37 -12.55 8.52
C GLN A 53 9.43 -12.40 7.33
N ILE A 54 9.51 -11.28 6.62
CA ILE A 54 8.73 -11.06 5.41
C ILE A 54 9.14 -12.06 4.32
N GLU A 55 10.46 -12.29 4.15
CA GLU A 55 10.97 -13.29 3.21
C GLU A 55 10.36 -14.66 3.45
N LYS A 56 10.32 -15.08 4.71
CA LYS A 56 9.75 -16.38 5.08
C LYS A 56 8.26 -16.46 4.79
N GLN A 57 7.51 -15.41 5.08
CA GLN A 57 6.06 -15.42 4.87
C GLN A 57 5.69 -15.39 3.38
N LEU A 58 6.44 -14.66 2.57
CA LEU A 58 6.11 -14.48 1.16
C LEU A 58 6.91 -15.37 0.23
N ASN A 59 7.95 -16.03 0.74
CA ASN A 59 8.85 -16.86 -0.06
C ASN A 59 9.47 -16.07 -1.23
N LEU A 60 9.91 -14.86 -0.94
CA LEU A 60 10.55 -13.96 -1.89
C LEU A 60 11.96 -13.61 -1.40
N SER A 61 12.85 -13.24 -2.32
CA SER A 61 14.21 -12.85 -1.97
C SER A 61 14.21 -11.50 -1.23
N GLU A 62 15.25 -11.29 -0.43
CA GLU A 62 15.49 -10.03 0.26
C GLU A 62 15.50 -8.85 -0.73
N ARG A 63 16.16 -9.01 -1.86
CA ARG A 63 16.26 -7.99 -2.89
C ARG A 63 14.89 -7.56 -3.40
N THR A 64 14.04 -8.53 -3.68
CA THR A 64 12.68 -8.28 -4.17
C THR A 64 11.85 -7.55 -3.10
N ILE A 65 11.94 -8.00 -1.85
CA ILE A 65 11.20 -7.39 -0.75
C ILE A 65 11.66 -5.96 -0.51
N ARG A 66 12.96 -5.70 -0.51
CA ARG A 66 13.51 -4.35 -0.33
C ARG A 66 13.02 -3.39 -1.41
N LYS A 67 12.90 -3.87 -2.65
CA LYS A 67 12.37 -3.08 -3.76
C LYS A 67 10.96 -2.58 -3.47
N TYR A 68 10.08 -3.46 -3.02
CA TYR A 68 8.69 -3.11 -2.74
C TYR A 68 8.54 -2.30 -1.46
N ILE A 69 9.33 -2.61 -0.43
CA ILE A 69 9.35 -1.84 0.80
C ILE A 69 9.78 -0.40 0.54
N LYS A 70 10.78 -0.21 -0.32
CA LYS A 70 11.24 1.14 -0.67
C LYS A 70 10.11 1.99 -1.24
N ARG A 71 9.30 1.42 -2.13
CA ARG A 71 8.16 2.14 -2.69
C ARG A 71 7.12 2.48 -1.63
N LEU A 72 6.75 1.49 -0.81
CA LEU A 72 5.77 1.70 0.26
C LEU A 72 6.26 2.73 1.27
N ASP A 73 7.55 2.73 1.57
CA ASP A 73 8.16 3.71 2.48
C ASP A 73 8.15 5.11 1.85
N GLN A 74 8.48 5.23 0.58
CA GLN A 74 8.46 6.51 -0.14
C GLN A 74 7.07 7.12 -0.15
N GLU A 75 6.04 6.30 -0.28
CA GLU A 75 4.66 6.75 -0.26
C GLU A 75 4.15 7.01 1.17
N GLY A 76 4.94 6.64 2.18
CA GLY A 76 4.57 6.83 3.56
C GLY A 76 3.55 5.83 4.08
N PHE A 77 3.43 4.68 3.42
CA PHE A 77 2.46 3.64 3.81
C PHE A 77 3.02 2.69 4.85
N ILE A 78 4.32 2.67 5.05
CA ILE A 78 4.97 1.89 6.09
C ILE A 78 5.95 2.75 6.86
N ILE A 79 6.27 2.30 8.07
CA ILE A 79 7.21 2.96 8.98
C ILE A 79 8.33 1.97 9.28
N LYS A 80 9.55 2.48 9.29
CA LYS A 80 10.74 1.74 9.67
C LYS A 80 11.15 2.16 11.07
N LYS A 81 11.32 1.21 11.97
CA LYS A 81 11.78 1.46 13.33
C LYS A 81 13.05 0.67 13.61
N VAL A 82 13.88 1.21 14.48
CA VAL A 82 15.07 0.52 14.97
C VAL A 82 14.73 -0.11 16.29
N GLU A 83 14.90 -1.42 16.38
CA GLU A 83 14.77 -2.14 17.62
C GLU A 83 16.17 -2.42 18.15
N GLN A 84 16.48 -1.85 19.33
CA GLN A 84 17.76 -2.09 19.97
C GLN A 84 17.69 -3.33 20.86
N SER A 85 18.36 -4.37 20.43
CA SER A 85 18.70 -5.52 21.24
C SER A 85 20.22 -5.68 21.15
N LYS A 86 20.74 -6.89 21.22
CA LYS A 86 22.18 -7.13 21.06
C LYS A 86 22.74 -6.69 19.71
N ARG A 87 21.87 -6.54 18.70
CA ARG A 87 22.21 -6.03 17.36
C ARG A 87 21.13 -5.07 16.94
N LEU A 88 21.51 -4.06 16.14
CA LEU A 88 20.54 -3.17 15.50
C LEU A 88 19.69 -3.99 14.54
N LYS A 89 18.38 -3.99 14.78
CA LYS A 89 17.40 -4.61 13.89
C LYS A 89 16.44 -3.55 13.40
N TYR A 90 16.10 -3.63 12.12
CA TYR A 90 15.05 -2.80 11.56
C TYR A 90 13.77 -3.61 11.49
N ILE A 91 12.71 -3.06 12.05
CA ILE A 91 11.37 -3.62 11.91
C ILE A 91 10.52 -2.65 11.10
N TYR A 92 9.61 -3.22 10.34
CA TYR A 92 8.70 -2.46 9.49
C TYR A 92 7.28 -2.71 9.95
N MET A 93 6.46 -1.67 9.89
CA MET A 93 5.05 -1.75 10.23
C MET A 93 4.26 -0.83 9.31
N SER A 94 3.02 -1.19 9.03
CA SER A 94 2.17 -0.36 8.20
C SER A 94 1.55 0.78 8.98
N THR A 95 1.37 1.91 8.33
CA THR A 95 0.51 2.98 8.85
C THR A 95 -0.95 2.52 8.75
N SER A 96 -1.82 3.13 9.53
CA SER A 96 -3.22 2.72 9.55
C SER A 96 -3.89 2.92 8.18
N PRO A 97 -4.94 2.14 7.86
CA PRO A 97 -5.69 2.35 6.63
C PRO A 97 -6.22 3.78 6.48
N GLN A 98 -6.59 4.42 7.58
CA GLN A 98 -7.08 5.80 7.57
C GLN A 98 -5.97 6.78 7.17
N GLU A 99 -4.75 6.57 7.66
CA GLU A 99 -3.60 7.39 7.28
C GLU A 99 -3.25 7.21 5.80
N VAL A 100 -3.25 5.97 5.34
CA VAL A 100 -3.02 5.67 3.92
C VAL A 100 -4.08 6.31 3.05
N TRP A 101 -5.34 6.24 3.46
CA TRP A 101 -6.45 6.84 2.71
C TRP A 101 -6.29 8.35 2.58
N LYS A 102 -5.87 9.04 3.63
CA LYS A 102 -5.59 10.48 3.56
C LYS A 102 -4.52 10.80 2.53
N LYS A 103 -3.46 10.01 2.48
CA LYS A 103 -2.39 10.19 1.50
C LYS A 103 -2.87 9.92 0.08
N VAL A 104 -3.68 8.89 -0.10
CA VAL A 104 -4.28 8.55 -1.39
C VAL A 104 -5.18 9.68 -1.88
N GLN A 105 -6.01 10.24 -0.98
CA GLN A 105 -6.85 11.39 -1.32
C GLN A 105 -6.00 12.56 -1.82
N GLY A 106 -4.88 12.84 -1.15
CA GLY A 106 -3.97 13.90 -1.56
C GLY A 106 -3.39 13.66 -2.96
N ILE A 107 -3.01 12.42 -3.27
CA ILE A 107 -2.50 12.06 -4.60
C ILE A 107 -3.59 12.28 -5.66
N ILE A 108 -4.78 11.78 -5.41
CA ILE A 108 -5.90 11.90 -6.36
C ILE A 108 -6.26 13.37 -6.59
N GLN A 109 -6.37 14.15 -5.53
CA GLN A 109 -6.69 15.58 -5.64
C GLN A 109 -5.63 16.35 -6.42
N ARG A 110 -4.35 16.02 -6.20
CA ARG A 110 -3.26 16.65 -6.95
C ARG A 110 -3.38 16.34 -8.44
N ILE A 111 -3.65 15.08 -8.79
CA ILE A 111 -3.81 14.68 -10.18
C ILE A 111 -4.98 15.42 -10.81
N LEU A 112 -6.13 15.45 -10.15
CA LEU A 112 -7.31 16.16 -10.64
C LEU A 112 -7.02 17.63 -10.85
N SER A 113 -6.33 18.26 -9.91
CA SER A 113 -5.98 19.68 -9.99
C SER A 113 -5.06 19.98 -11.18
N GLU A 114 -4.05 19.13 -11.41
CA GLU A 114 -3.14 19.29 -12.53
C GLU A 114 -3.85 19.11 -13.88
N ILE A 115 -4.75 18.14 -13.96
CA ILE A 115 -5.57 17.93 -15.17
C ILE A 115 -6.45 19.15 -15.43
N THR A 116 -7.07 19.67 -14.40
CA THR A 116 -7.92 20.87 -14.49
C THR A 116 -7.15 22.05 -15.06
N LYS A 117 -5.95 22.28 -14.55
CA LYS A 117 -5.08 23.37 -15.07
C LYS A 117 -4.81 23.24 -16.56
N VAL A 118 -4.57 22.03 -17.03
CA VAL A 118 -4.27 21.79 -18.46
C VAL A 118 -5.52 21.93 -19.31
N LEU A 119 -6.65 21.39 -18.85
CA LEU A 119 -7.87 21.35 -19.67
C LEU A 119 -8.67 22.64 -19.67
N GLU A 120 -8.50 23.48 -18.65
CA GLU A 120 -9.27 24.70 -18.49
C GLU A 120 -8.49 26.00 -18.80
N THR A 121 -7.29 25.86 -19.34
CA THR A 121 -6.51 27.01 -19.81
C THR A 121 -6.83 27.37 -21.23
#